data_53935dc57a83b6309910f8caa2edad76
#
_entry.id   53935dc57a83b6309910f8caa2edad76
#
_cell.length_a   1.000
_cell.length_b   1.000
_cell.length_c   1.000
_cell.angle_alpha   90.00
_cell.angle_beta   90.00
_cell.angle_gamma   90.00
#
_symmetry.space_group_name_H-M   'P 1'
#
loop_
_entity.id
_entity.type
_entity.pdbx_description
1 polymer ?
#
loop_
_entity_poly.entity_id
_entity_poly.type
_entity_poly.pdbx_seq_one_letter_code
_entity_poly.pdbx_strand_id
1 'polypeptide(L)'
;RFTIVSGLAYGIDSIGHRTALDAGGKTIAVLGSGVANVYPSTNQALAERIVHEGGLLLSEYGIDSVPQPFHFPDRNRIVAALSQGVLVCEAPVKSGTLLTARNARDEGRDVFAVPGDIFLKSLKGGNELIKDGEAICVTCPEDILDYYGETAESAQKAVQLDFSEQAVVDELQKGQCTFDQLVQTTHILPGELNFLLANLEIKSIISKLPGNAYRLIGGTK
;
A
#
# COMPACT_ATOMS: atom_id res chain seq x y z
N ARG A 1 -13.60 -0.98 6.55
CA ARG A 1 -12.14 -0.96 6.83
C ARG A 1 -11.60 -2.35 6.57
N PHE A 2 -10.68 -2.51 5.60
CA PHE A 2 -10.06 -3.80 5.32
C PHE A 2 -8.87 -4.06 6.24
N THR A 3 -8.69 -5.31 6.61
CA THR A 3 -7.46 -5.82 7.22
C THR A 3 -6.54 -6.30 6.11
N ILE A 4 -5.29 -5.86 6.09
CA ILE A 4 -4.31 -6.32 5.12
C ILE A 4 -3.79 -7.71 5.54
N VAL A 5 -3.85 -8.67 4.63
CA VAL A 5 -3.28 -10.02 4.80
C VAL A 5 -2.18 -10.19 3.77
N SER A 6 -0.96 -10.48 4.18
CA SER A 6 0.15 -10.72 3.26
C SER A 6 1.22 -11.63 3.87
N GLY A 7 2.29 -11.89 3.13
CA GLY A 7 3.29 -12.89 3.49
C GLY A 7 4.55 -12.36 4.14
N LEU A 8 4.62 -11.10 4.51
CA LEU A 8 5.79 -10.45 5.12
C LEU A 8 7.06 -10.52 4.24
N ALA A 9 6.93 -10.76 2.94
CA ALA A 9 8.06 -10.78 2.00
C ALA A 9 8.63 -9.37 1.76
N TYR A 10 9.73 -9.29 1.01
CA TYR A 10 10.25 -8.01 0.54
C TYR A 10 9.26 -7.30 -0.40
N GLY A 11 9.36 -5.98 -0.48
CA GLY A 11 8.58 -5.17 -1.41
C GLY A 11 7.16 -4.93 -0.93
N ILE A 12 6.16 -5.22 -1.78
CA ILE A 12 4.77 -4.81 -1.56
C ILE A 12 4.16 -5.40 -0.28
N ASP A 13 4.53 -6.62 0.13
CA ASP A 13 4.06 -7.24 1.37
C ASP A 13 4.41 -6.36 2.59
N SER A 14 5.69 -6.03 2.73
CA SER A 14 6.15 -5.19 3.84
C SER A 14 5.64 -3.75 3.76
N ILE A 15 5.43 -3.21 2.56
CA ILE A 15 4.80 -1.89 2.39
C ILE A 15 3.35 -1.96 2.85
N GLY A 16 2.59 -2.96 2.41
CA GLY A 16 1.19 -3.13 2.80
C GLY A 16 1.01 -3.24 4.32
N HIS A 17 1.85 -4.04 4.99
CA HIS A 17 1.81 -4.15 6.44
C HIS A 17 2.11 -2.82 7.14
N ARG A 18 3.20 -2.12 6.73
CA ARG A 18 3.56 -0.82 7.33
C ARG A 18 2.45 0.20 7.15
N THR A 19 1.98 0.37 5.92
CA THR A 19 0.95 1.36 5.60
C THR A 19 -0.36 1.08 6.36
N ALA A 20 -0.74 -0.20 6.53
CA ALA A 20 -1.90 -0.57 7.33
C ALA A 20 -1.74 -0.11 8.79
N LEU A 21 -0.57 -0.35 9.40
CA LEU A 21 -0.27 0.07 10.77
C LEU A 21 -0.18 1.61 10.89
N ASP A 22 0.50 2.26 9.96
CA ASP A 22 0.62 3.73 9.93
C ASP A 22 -0.74 4.43 9.83
N ALA A 23 -1.70 3.79 9.15
CA ALA A 23 -3.08 4.24 9.10
C ALA A 23 -3.91 3.85 10.33
N GLY A 24 -3.31 3.27 11.37
CA GLY A 24 -4.00 2.78 12.57
C GLY A 24 -4.93 1.61 12.29
N GLY A 25 -4.73 0.90 11.19
CA GLY A 25 -5.40 -0.35 10.84
C GLY A 25 -4.70 -1.55 11.47
N LYS A 26 -5.21 -2.75 11.12
CA LYS A 26 -4.61 -4.02 11.54
C LYS A 26 -4.17 -4.83 10.34
N THR A 27 -3.20 -5.71 10.55
CA THR A 27 -2.69 -6.56 9.48
C THR A 27 -2.35 -7.95 10.00
N ILE A 28 -2.41 -8.93 9.11
CA ILE A 28 -2.09 -10.33 9.37
C ILE A 28 -0.92 -10.72 8.47
N ALA A 29 0.19 -11.12 9.07
CA ALA A 29 1.32 -11.68 8.34
C ALA A 29 1.27 -13.20 8.42
N VAL A 30 1.13 -13.86 7.28
CA VAL A 30 1.20 -15.33 7.18
C VAL A 30 2.64 -15.70 6.83
N LEU A 31 3.25 -16.59 7.59
CA LEU A 31 4.68 -16.90 7.48
C LEU A 31 4.93 -18.23 6.77
N GLY A 32 5.99 -18.31 5.97
CA GLY A 32 6.54 -19.57 5.42
C GLY A 32 7.61 -20.20 6.31
N SER A 33 7.61 -19.86 7.59
CA SER A 33 8.51 -20.36 8.64
C SER A 33 7.75 -20.39 9.96
N GLY A 34 8.33 -20.97 11.01
CA GLY A 34 7.79 -20.83 12.36
C GLY A 34 7.79 -19.39 12.84
N VAL A 35 6.88 -19.05 13.74
CA VAL A 35 6.71 -17.67 14.24
C VAL A 35 7.92 -17.17 15.03
N ALA A 36 8.77 -18.05 15.56
CA ALA A 36 10.04 -17.69 16.18
C ALA A 36 11.16 -17.41 15.16
N ASN A 37 10.99 -17.79 13.90
CA ASN A 37 11.97 -17.65 12.83
C ASN A 37 11.42 -16.78 11.68
N VAL A 38 11.19 -15.50 11.95
CA VAL A 38 10.68 -14.56 10.95
C VAL A 38 11.62 -14.46 9.75
N TYR A 39 11.06 -14.63 8.56
CA TYR A 39 11.79 -14.48 7.30
C TYR A 39 11.03 -13.55 6.33
N PRO A 40 11.72 -12.61 5.69
CA PRO A 40 13.14 -12.29 5.83
C PRO A 40 13.47 -11.65 7.18
N SER A 41 14.68 -11.88 7.70
CA SER A 41 15.11 -11.36 9.01
C SER A 41 15.11 -9.83 9.11
N THR A 42 15.26 -9.15 7.99
CA THR A 42 15.14 -7.68 7.89
C THR A 42 13.75 -7.16 8.25
N ASN A 43 12.73 -8.00 8.18
CA ASN A 43 11.35 -7.67 8.54
C ASN A 43 11.00 -8.09 9.98
N GLN A 44 11.98 -8.51 10.80
CA GLN A 44 11.77 -8.88 12.20
C GLN A 44 11.10 -7.75 13.00
N ALA A 45 11.63 -6.54 12.91
CA ALA A 45 11.06 -5.37 13.59
C ALA A 45 9.63 -5.06 13.13
N LEU A 46 9.31 -5.29 11.85
CA LEU A 46 7.95 -5.15 11.34
C LEU A 46 7.03 -6.23 11.90
N ALA A 47 7.48 -7.48 12.01
CA ALA A 47 6.72 -8.56 12.63
C ALA A 47 6.38 -8.26 14.09
N GLU A 48 7.35 -7.78 14.86
CA GLU A 48 7.16 -7.35 16.24
C GLU A 48 6.17 -6.20 16.35
N ARG A 49 6.29 -5.21 15.45
CA ARG A 49 5.36 -4.09 15.36
C ARG A 49 3.93 -4.55 15.05
N ILE A 50 3.74 -5.49 14.12
CA ILE A 50 2.43 -6.08 13.80
C ILE A 50 1.76 -6.63 15.06
N VAL A 51 2.47 -7.42 15.86
CA VAL A 51 1.94 -8.00 17.10
C VAL A 51 1.66 -6.92 18.14
N HIS A 52 2.60 -6.00 18.36
CA HIS A 52 2.48 -4.93 19.34
C HIS A 52 1.26 -4.02 19.07
N GLU A 53 0.96 -3.74 17.81
CA GLU A 53 -0.18 -2.92 17.41
C GLU A 53 -1.49 -3.71 17.22
N GLY A 54 -1.52 -4.98 17.68
CA GLY A 54 -2.71 -5.82 17.74
C GLY A 54 -3.09 -6.46 16.41
N GLY A 55 -2.12 -6.63 15.51
CA GLY A 55 -2.18 -7.52 14.35
C GLY A 55 -1.84 -8.96 14.73
N LEU A 56 -1.59 -9.81 13.71
CA LEU A 56 -1.37 -11.24 13.90
C LEU A 56 -0.20 -11.74 13.04
N LEU A 57 0.63 -12.62 13.62
CA LEU A 57 1.52 -13.51 12.88
C LEU A 57 0.90 -14.91 12.88
N LEU A 58 0.75 -15.49 11.71
CA LEU A 58 0.16 -16.82 11.52
C LEU A 58 1.13 -17.73 10.77
N SER A 59 1.24 -18.97 11.21
CA SER A 59 2.01 -20.00 10.52
C SER A 59 1.37 -21.38 10.67
N GLU A 60 1.47 -22.22 9.64
CA GLU A 60 1.17 -23.67 9.73
C GLU A 60 2.33 -24.50 10.27
N TYR A 61 3.51 -23.90 10.32
CA TYR A 61 4.74 -24.61 10.69
C TYR A 61 4.98 -24.53 12.19
N GLY A 62 5.69 -25.51 12.73
CA GLY A 62 6.08 -25.51 14.14
C GLY A 62 6.83 -24.23 14.51
N ILE A 63 6.73 -23.80 15.77
CA ILE A 63 7.22 -22.50 16.25
C ILE A 63 8.65 -22.18 15.81
N ASP A 64 9.53 -23.19 15.88
CA ASP A 64 10.96 -23.04 15.58
C ASP A 64 11.34 -23.48 14.15
N SER A 65 10.36 -23.73 13.26
CA SER A 65 10.62 -24.19 11.91
C SER A 65 11.39 -23.12 11.12
N VAL A 66 12.51 -23.54 10.53
CA VAL A 66 13.29 -22.66 9.65
C VAL A 66 12.61 -22.50 8.28
N PRO A 67 12.81 -21.36 7.60
CA PRO A 67 12.22 -21.14 6.28
C PRO A 67 12.78 -22.12 5.25
N GLN A 68 11.90 -22.67 4.40
CA GLN A 68 12.24 -23.53 3.27
C GLN A 68 11.63 -22.96 1.99
N PRO A 69 12.30 -23.09 0.82
CA PRO A 69 11.80 -22.49 -0.42
C PRO A 69 10.38 -22.90 -0.80
N PHE A 70 9.98 -24.14 -0.55
CA PHE A 70 8.65 -24.65 -0.87
C PHE A 70 7.56 -24.22 0.12
N HIS A 71 7.92 -23.77 1.33
CA HIS A 71 6.95 -23.22 2.28
C HIS A 71 6.28 -21.93 1.78
N PHE A 72 6.96 -21.12 0.97
CA PHE A 72 6.41 -19.84 0.52
C PHE A 72 5.25 -20.00 -0.48
N PRO A 73 5.36 -20.83 -1.51
CA PRO A 73 4.21 -21.15 -2.37
C PRO A 73 3.04 -21.79 -1.60
N ASP A 74 3.35 -22.74 -0.70
CA ASP A 74 2.32 -23.43 0.08
C ASP A 74 1.57 -22.48 1.01
N ARG A 75 2.29 -21.57 1.67
CA ARG A 75 1.73 -20.54 2.54
C ARG A 75 0.76 -19.61 1.79
N ASN A 76 1.00 -19.30 0.51
CA ASN A 76 0.19 -18.35 -0.24
C ASN A 76 -1.29 -18.73 -0.34
N ARG A 77 -1.63 -20.02 -0.27
CA ARG A 77 -3.03 -20.47 -0.20
C ARG A 77 -3.75 -19.94 1.05
N ILE A 78 -3.03 -19.80 2.17
CA ILE A 78 -3.61 -19.27 3.41
C ILE A 78 -3.86 -17.78 3.28
N VAL A 79 -2.94 -17.04 2.65
CA VAL A 79 -3.15 -15.61 2.36
C VAL A 79 -4.41 -15.44 1.52
N ALA A 80 -4.57 -16.23 0.46
CA ALA A 80 -5.75 -16.19 -0.41
C ALA A 80 -7.04 -16.57 0.35
N ALA A 81 -7.03 -17.68 1.10
CA ALA A 81 -8.21 -18.18 1.81
C ALA A 81 -8.71 -17.23 2.91
N LEU A 82 -7.80 -16.52 3.60
CA LEU A 82 -8.13 -15.52 4.63
C LEU A 82 -8.65 -14.20 4.07
N SER A 83 -8.47 -13.96 2.76
CA SER A 83 -8.81 -12.69 2.13
C SER A 83 -10.19 -12.74 1.47
N GLN A 84 -10.89 -11.61 1.42
CA GLN A 84 -12.08 -11.44 0.58
C GLN A 84 -11.67 -11.30 -0.88
N GLY A 85 -10.57 -10.60 -1.14
CA GLY A 85 -9.98 -10.42 -2.45
C GLY A 85 -8.47 -10.25 -2.40
N VAL A 86 -7.80 -10.53 -3.49
CA VAL A 86 -6.35 -10.44 -3.66
C VAL A 86 -6.04 -9.33 -4.66
N LEU A 87 -5.24 -8.34 -4.24
CA LEU A 87 -4.73 -7.29 -5.12
C LEU A 87 -3.32 -7.64 -5.62
N VAL A 88 -3.19 -7.79 -6.93
CA VAL A 88 -1.92 -7.96 -7.63
C VAL A 88 -1.41 -6.58 -8.06
N CYS A 89 -0.39 -6.07 -7.36
CA CYS A 89 0.24 -4.78 -7.70
C CYS A 89 1.28 -4.94 -8.81
N GLU A 90 2.08 -6.01 -8.73
CA GLU A 90 3.14 -6.31 -9.70
C GLU A 90 3.37 -7.83 -9.74
N ALA A 91 3.39 -8.40 -10.94
CA ALA A 91 3.66 -9.81 -11.12
C ALA A 91 4.28 -10.10 -12.50
N PRO A 92 5.53 -10.58 -12.57
CA PRO A 92 6.05 -11.19 -13.79
C PRO A 92 5.33 -12.51 -14.09
N VAL A 93 5.34 -12.95 -15.36
CA VAL A 93 4.60 -14.13 -15.85
C VAL A 93 4.85 -15.43 -15.07
N LYS A 94 6.00 -15.53 -14.40
CA LYS A 94 6.33 -16.67 -13.53
C LYS A 94 6.64 -16.15 -12.13
N SER A 95 5.62 -15.91 -11.32
CA SER A 95 5.79 -15.37 -9.96
C SER A 95 4.90 -16.10 -8.95
N GLY A 96 5.34 -16.09 -7.69
CA GLY A 96 4.52 -16.57 -6.57
C GLY A 96 3.22 -15.77 -6.42
N THR A 97 3.20 -14.51 -6.85
CA THR A 97 2.02 -13.65 -6.82
C THR A 97 0.91 -14.19 -7.71
N LEU A 98 1.24 -14.69 -8.92
CA LEU A 98 0.26 -15.32 -9.81
C LEU A 98 -0.30 -16.62 -9.21
N LEU A 99 0.52 -17.36 -8.45
CA LEU A 99 0.03 -18.53 -7.72
C LEU A 99 -0.98 -18.11 -6.63
N THR A 100 -0.72 -17.01 -5.91
CA THR A 100 -1.67 -16.47 -4.94
C THR A 100 -2.98 -16.05 -5.61
N ALA A 101 -2.92 -15.37 -6.76
CA ALA A 101 -4.09 -14.99 -7.53
C ALA A 101 -4.89 -16.21 -7.99
N ARG A 102 -4.22 -17.28 -8.45
CA ARG A 102 -4.86 -18.54 -8.81
C ARG A 102 -5.53 -19.20 -7.61
N ASN A 103 -4.82 -19.33 -6.49
CA ASN A 103 -5.38 -19.88 -5.26
C ASN A 103 -6.64 -19.11 -4.80
N ALA A 104 -6.61 -17.77 -4.93
CA ALA A 104 -7.77 -16.93 -4.61
C ALA A 104 -8.99 -17.30 -5.47
N ARG A 105 -8.80 -17.45 -6.79
CA ARG A 105 -9.89 -17.85 -7.70
C ARG A 105 -10.41 -19.26 -7.40
N ASP A 106 -9.50 -20.20 -7.15
CA ASP A 106 -9.85 -21.58 -6.81
C ASP A 106 -10.69 -21.63 -5.51
N GLU A 107 -10.50 -20.68 -4.60
CA GLU A 107 -11.27 -20.49 -3.37
C GLU A 107 -12.49 -19.55 -3.54
N GLY A 108 -12.82 -19.14 -4.77
CA GLY A 108 -13.94 -18.24 -5.06
C GLY A 108 -13.75 -16.82 -4.50
N ARG A 109 -12.51 -16.37 -4.37
CA ARG A 109 -12.16 -15.01 -3.94
C ARG A 109 -11.95 -14.11 -5.14
N ASP A 110 -12.26 -12.83 -4.96
CA ASP A 110 -12.03 -11.85 -6.00
C ASP A 110 -10.53 -11.62 -6.25
N VAL A 111 -10.18 -11.35 -7.50
CA VAL A 111 -8.82 -10.97 -7.85
C VAL A 111 -8.87 -9.61 -8.53
N PHE A 112 -8.06 -8.71 -8.04
CA PHE A 112 -7.85 -7.37 -8.59
C PHE A 112 -6.42 -7.25 -9.10
N ALA A 113 -6.20 -6.46 -10.15
CA ALA A 113 -4.85 -6.19 -10.63
C ALA A 113 -4.70 -4.72 -11.05
N VAL A 114 -3.58 -4.15 -10.66
CA VAL A 114 -3.17 -2.81 -11.09
C VAL A 114 -2.61 -2.92 -12.51
N PRO A 115 -3.13 -2.19 -13.50
CA PRO A 115 -2.59 -2.17 -14.85
C PRO A 115 -1.23 -1.45 -14.86
N GLY A 116 -0.35 -1.87 -15.74
CA GLY A 116 0.97 -1.27 -15.83
C GLY A 116 1.54 -1.24 -17.23
N ASP A 117 2.73 -0.66 -17.36
CA ASP A 117 3.42 -0.51 -18.63
C ASP A 117 3.63 -1.88 -19.30
N ILE A 118 3.10 -2.02 -20.52
CA ILE A 118 3.13 -3.26 -21.31
C ILE A 118 4.56 -3.66 -21.73
N PHE A 119 5.52 -2.75 -21.68
CA PHE A 119 6.92 -3.01 -22.00
C PHE A 119 7.73 -3.51 -20.81
N LEU A 120 7.20 -3.39 -19.57
CA LEU A 120 7.84 -3.87 -18.37
C LEU A 120 7.50 -5.35 -18.11
N LYS A 121 8.53 -6.20 -18.10
CA LYS A 121 8.35 -7.66 -17.85
C LYS A 121 7.77 -7.96 -16.47
N SER A 122 8.03 -7.12 -15.48
CA SER A 122 7.54 -7.27 -14.12
C SER A 122 6.02 -7.07 -13.99
N LEU A 123 5.41 -6.33 -14.91
CA LEU A 123 3.97 -6.03 -14.91
C LEU A 123 3.18 -6.95 -15.85
N LYS A 124 3.88 -7.75 -16.66
CA LYS A 124 3.25 -8.54 -17.71
C LYS A 124 2.21 -9.52 -17.18
N GLY A 125 2.49 -10.22 -16.09
CA GLY A 125 1.55 -11.21 -15.53
C GLY A 125 0.28 -10.56 -14.95
N GLY A 126 0.37 -9.38 -14.32
CA GLY A 126 -0.81 -8.61 -13.90
C GLY A 126 -1.66 -8.19 -15.09
N ASN A 127 -1.03 -7.66 -16.15
CA ASN A 127 -1.73 -7.28 -17.37
C ASN A 127 -2.39 -8.49 -18.09
N GLU A 128 -1.76 -9.67 -18.03
CA GLU A 128 -2.34 -10.91 -18.57
C GLU A 128 -3.59 -11.32 -17.78
N LEU A 129 -3.56 -11.27 -16.44
CA LEU A 129 -4.75 -11.54 -15.63
C LEU A 129 -5.94 -10.63 -16.00
N ILE A 130 -5.68 -9.33 -16.21
CA ILE A 130 -6.72 -8.38 -16.62
C ILE A 130 -7.24 -8.72 -18.02
N LYS A 131 -6.34 -8.96 -18.97
CA LYS A 131 -6.67 -9.27 -20.37
C LYS A 131 -7.52 -10.54 -20.49
N ASP A 132 -7.20 -11.56 -19.70
CA ASP A 132 -7.87 -12.87 -19.77
C ASP A 132 -9.17 -12.89 -18.93
N GLY A 133 -9.54 -11.77 -18.30
CA GLY A 133 -10.72 -11.65 -17.44
C GLY A 133 -10.59 -12.39 -16.10
N GLU A 134 -9.36 -12.70 -15.70
CA GLU A 134 -9.04 -13.41 -14.48
C GLU A 134 -8.82 -12.46 -13.27
N ALA A 135 -8.71 -11.15 -13.54
CA ALA A 135 -8.65 -10.12 -12.54
C ALA A 135 -9.43 -8.88 -12.96
N ILE A 136 -10.04 -8.23 -12.00
CA ILE A 136 -10.68 -6.93 -12.14
C ILE A 136 -9.58 -5.86 -12.21
N CYS A 137 -9.59 -5.03 -13.25
CA CYS A 137 -8.67 -3.91 -13.37
C CYS A 137 -9.01 -2.84 -12.34
N VAL A 138 -8.02 -2.41 -11.56
CA VAL A 138 -8.18 -1.32 -10.59
C VAL A 138 -7.11 -0.26 -10.82
N THR A 139 -7.54 0.99 -10.86
CA THR A 139 -6.71 2.16 -11.13
C THR A 139 -6.54 3.05 -9.90
N CYS A 140 -7.41 2.91 -8.92
CA CYS A 140 -7.38 3.60 -7.65
C CYS A 140 -7.96 2.71 -6.53
N PRO A 141 -7.71 3.01 -5.25
CA PRO A 141 -8.25 2.25 -4.14
C PRO A 141 -9.79 2.23 -4.09
N GLU A 142 -10.41 3.28 -4.58
CA GLU A 142 -11.87 3.46 -4.61
C GLU A 142 -12.54 2.38 -5.47
N ASP A 143 -11.89 1.91 -6.54
CA ASP A 143 -12.41 0.83 -7.38
C ASP A 143 -12.70 -0.45 -6.57
N ILE A 144 -11.84 -0.76 -5.56
CA ILE A 144 -12.03 -1.91 -4.67
C ILE A 144 -13.13 -1.62 -3.65
N LEU A 145 -13.17 -0.40 -3.09
CA LEU A 145 -14.18 -0.01 -2.12
C LEU A 145 -15.58 -0.07 -2.75
N ASP A 146 -15.73 0.52 -3.93
CA ASP A 146 -16.99 0.54 -4.68
C ASP A 146 -17.44 -0.88 -5.06
N TYR A 147 -16.51 -1.74 -5.44
CA TYR A 147 -16.80 -3.15 -5.75
C TYR A 147 -17.44 -3.90 -4.57
N TYR A 148 -16.96 -3.64 -3.35
CA TYR A 148 -17.53 -4.24 -2.13
C TYR A 148 -18.68 -3.43 -1.51
N GLY A 149 -19.10 -2.32 -2.14
CA GLY A 149 -20.14 -1.45 -1.62
C GLY A 149 -19.75 -0.71 -0.34
N GLU A 150 -18.43 -0.62 -0.09
CA GLU A 150 -17.89 0.16 1.01
C GLU A 150 -17.80 1.61 0.54
N THR A 151 -18.59 2.50 1.09
CA THR A 151 -18.37 3.92 0.87
C THR A 151 -17.04 4.31 1.50
N ALA A 152 -16.20 4.99 0.75
CA ALA A 152 -15.10 5.76 1.29
C ALA A 152 -15.67 6.91 2.13
N GLU A 153 -16.32 6.60 3.25
CA GLU A 153 -16.39 7.56 4.34
C GLU A 153 -14.94 7.84 4.68
N SER A 154 -14.51 8.98 4.21
CA SER A 154 -13.17 9.49 4.30
C SER A 154 -12.60 9.18 5.68
N ALA A 155 -11.78 8.15 5.78
CA ALA A 155 -10.79 8.04 6.83
C ALA A 155 -9.67 9.06 6.55
N GLN A 156 -10.00 10.25 6.10
CA GLN A 156 -9.34 11.43 6.50
C GLN A 156 -9.63 11.56 8.01
N LYS A 157 -8.83 10.91 8.87
CA LYS A 157 -8.43 11.63 10.07
C LYS A 157 -8.02 12.98 9.51
N ALA A 158 -8.82 14.01 9.81
CA ALA A 158 -8.47 15.37 9.51
C ALA A 158 -7.06 15.52 10.10
N VAL A 159 -6.05 15.49 9.24
CA VAL A 159 -4.71 15.86 9.65
C VAL A 159 -4.94 17.28 10.12
N GLN A 160 -4.89 17.51 11.44
CA GLN A 160 -5.06 18.85 11.96
C GLN A 160 -3.89 19.64 11.38
N LEU A 161 -4.20 20.39 10.33
CA LEU A 161 -3.29 21.36 9.76
C LEU A 161 -3.32 22.57 10.71
N ASP A 162 -2.16 23.10 11.02
CA ASP A 162 -2.10 24.41 11.64
C ASP A 162 -2.53 25.49 10.62
N PHE A 163 -2.70 26.71 11.10
CA PHE A 163 -3.19 27.81 10.27
C PHE A 163 -2.27 28.09 9.06
N SER A 164 -0.96 27.96 9.25
CA SER A 164 0.05 28.20 8.19
C SER A 164 0.08 27.04 7.18
N GLU A 165 -0.03 25.79 7.65
CA GLU A 165 -0.16 24.61 6.79
C GLU A 165 -1.43 24.67 5.93
N GLN A 166 -2.55 25.12 6.54
CA GLN A 166 -3.82 25.26 5.82
C GLN A 166 -3.72 26.31 4.70
N ALA A 167 -3.08 27.44 4.94
CA ALA A 167 -2.88 28.47 3.94
C ALA A 167 -2.09 27.96 2.72
N VAL A 168 -1.08 27.12 2.92
CA VAL A 168 -0.33 26.47 1.83
C VAL A 168 -1.22 25.50 1.05
N VAL A 169 -2.00 24.68 1.74
CA VAL A 169 -2.90 23.72 1.14
C VAL A 169 -3.99 24.41 0.32
N ASP A 170 -4.58 25.50 0.81
CA ASP A 170 -5.61 26.27 0.12
C ASP A 170 -5.09 26.87 -1.21
N GLU A 171 -3.83 27.31 -1.23
CA GLU A 171 -3.21 27.78 -2.49
C GLU A 171 -3.00 26.60 -3.47
N LEU A 172 -2.53 25.47 -2.97
CA LEU A 172 -2.30 24.28 -3.81
C LEU A 172 -3.60 23.63 -4.31
N GLN A 173 -4.74 23.90 -3.67
CA GLN A 173 -6.06 23.48 -4.20
C GLN A 173 -6.43 24.21 -5.51
N LYS A 174 -5.90 25.41 -5.73
CA LYS A 174 -6.12 26.20 -6.96
C LYS A 174 -5.28 25.66 -8.13
N GLY A 175 -4.26 24.85 -7.86
CA GLY A 175 -3.36 24.25 -8.83
C GLY A 175 -1.94 24.06 -8.28
N GLN A 176 -1.06 23.53 -9.13
CA GLN A 176 0.36 23.45 -8.78
C GLN A 176 0.98 24.86 -8.65
N CYS A 177 1.81 25.06 -7.62
CA CYS A 177 2.51 26.32 -7.37
C CYS A 177 4.01 26.09 -7.20
N THR A 178 4.81 27.03 -7.66
CA THR A 178 6.24 27.06 -7.34
C THR A 178 6.46 27.59 -5.92
N PHE A 179 7.65 27.32 -5.37
CA PHE A 179 8.04 27.86 -4.05
C PHE A 179 7.87 29.37 -3.98
N ASP A 180 8.33 30.11 -5.01
CA ASP A 180 8.26 31.58 -5.04
C ASP A 180 6.81 32.08 -5.12
N GLN A 181 5.94 31.39 -5.84
CA GLN A 181 4.51 31.69 -5.87
C GLN A 181 3.87 31.50 -4.49
N LEU A 182 4.19 30.40 -3.80
CA LEU A 182 3.69 30.17 -2.44
C LEU A 182 4.17 31.25 -1.47
N VAL A 183 5.43 31.69 -1.54
CA VAL A 183 5.94 32.82 -0.73
C VAL A 183 5.13 34.09 -0.99
N GLN A 184 4.82 34.39 -2.26
CA GLN A 184 4.07 35.58 -2.63
C GLN A 184 2.61 35.55 -2.19
N THR A 185 1.95 34.39 -2.33
CA THR A 185 0.51 34.26 -2.06
C THR A 185 0.19 34.06 -0.60
N THR A 186 1.02 33.29 0.13
CA THR A 186 0.80 33.00 1.56
C THR A 186 1.43 34.03 2.49
N HIS A 187 2.36 34.85 1.98
CA HIS A 187 3.16 35.79 2.78
C HIS A 187 3.98 35.13 3.91
N ILE A 188 4.19 33.81 3.85
CA ILE A 188 5.00 33.07 4.81
C ILE A 188 6.48 33.29 4.47
N LEU A 189 7.30 33.46 5.50
CA LEU A 189 8.73 33.65 5.30
C LEU A 189 9.39 32.42 4.66
N PRO A 190 10.36 32.57 3.74
CA PRO A 190 10.96 31.46 3.00
C PRO A 190 11.49 30.32 3.86
N GLY A 191 12.11 30.65 5.03
CA GLY A 191 12.62 29.63 5.97
C GLY A 191 11.51 28.82 6.61
N GLU A 192 10.43 29.46 7.01
CA GLU A 192 9.25 28.82 7.59
C GLU A 192 8.50 27.99 6.54
N LEU A 193 8.33 28.53 5.32
CA LEU A 193 7.68 27.81 4.22
C LEU A 193 8.42 26.52 3.86
N ASN A 194 9.75 26.51 3.83
CA ASN A 194 10.52 25.29 3.61
C ASN A 194 10.22 24.21 4.65
N PHE A 195 10.13 24.60 5.93
CA PHE A 195 9.78 23.67 7.01
C PHE A 195 8.35 23.13 6.86
N LEU A 196 7.39 24.00 6.56
CA LEU A 196 5.99 23.61 6.33
C LEU A 196 5.84 22.65 5.14
N LEU A 197 6.51 22.95 4.03
CA LEU A 197 6.48 22.09 2.84
C LEU A 197 7.09 20.71 3.13
N ALA A 198 8.21 20.65 3.86
CA ALA A 198 8.79 19.38 4.27
C ALA A 198 7.84 18.58 5.18
N ASN A 199 7.18 19.22 6.13
CA ASN A 199 6.18 18.58 6.99
C ASN A 199 4.96 18.08 6.21
N LEU A 200 4.45 18.88 5.28
CA LEU A 200 3.32 18.50 4.42
C LEU A 200 3.69 17.34 3.46
N GLU A 201 4.94 17.27 3.00
CA GLU A 201 5.46 16.12 2.24
C GLU A 201 5.54 14.85 3.11
N ILE A 202 6.06 14.95 4.34
CA ILE A 202 6.10 13.83 5.31
C ILE A 202 4.69 13.36 5.65
N LYS A 203 3.73 14.28 5.80
CA LYS A 203 2.30 13.98 6.00
C LYS A 203 1.62 13.42 4.73
N SER A 204 2.34 13.29 3.62
CA SER A 204 1.81 12.84 2.32
C SER A 204 0.63 13.66 1.80
N ILE A 205 0.59 14.95 2.12
CA ILE A 205 -0.45 15.89 1.66
C ILE A 205 -0.05 16.53 0.33
N ILE A 206 1.24 16.78 0.13
CA ILE A 206 1.79 17.39 -1.08
C ILE A 206 2.91 16.53 -1.68
N SER A 207 3.20 16.74 -2.95
CA SER A 207 4.39 16.18 -3.62
C SER A 207 5.17 17.27 -4.31
N LYS A 208 6.51 17.18 -4.21
CA LYS A 208 7.44 18.04 -4.93
C LYS A 208 7.56 17.59 -6.38
N LEU A 209 7.56 18.56 -7.29
CA LEU A 209 7.71 18.39 -8.72
C LEU A 209 9.05 18.99 -9.22
N PRO A 210 9.53 18.61 -10.41
CA PRO A 210 10.65 19.30 -11.05
C PRO A 210 10.42 20.81 -11.16
N GLY A 211 11.48 21.61 -11.00
CA GLY A 211 11.38 23.08 -11.04
C GLY A 211 10.94 23.73 -9.73
N ASN A 212 11.14 23.04 -8.59
CA ASN A 212 10.78 23.52 -7.26
C ASN A 212 9.29 23.90 -7.14
N ALA A 213 8.42 23.13 -7.81
CA ALA A 213 6.97 23.22 -7.74
C ALA A 213 6.39 22.16 -6.82
N TYR A 214 5.17 22.40 -6.34
CA TYR A 214 4.45 21.53 -5.41
C TYR A 214 3.01 21.36 -5.88
N ARG A 215 2.43 20.19 -5.59
CA ARG A 215 1.01 19.90 -5.82
C ARG A 215 0.42 19.10 -4.67
N LEU A 216 -0.89 19.11 -4.52
CA LEU A 216 -1.59 18.19 -3.61
C LEU A 216 -1.52 16.75 -4.11
N ILE A 217 -1.36 15.80 -3.19
CA ILE A 217 -1.52 14.37 -3.44
C ILE A 217 -3.01 14.07 -3.30
N GLY A 218 -3.67 13.60 -4.39
CA GLY A 218 -5.09 13.26 -4.39
C GLY A 218 -6.04 14.37 -4.91
N GLY A 219 -5.51 15.48 -5.43
CA GLY A 219 -6.30 16.50 -6.11
C GLY A 219 -6.22 16.36 -7.63
N THR A 220 -7.06 15.54 -8.22
CA THR A 220 -7.39 15.65 -9.65
C THR A 220 -8.89 15.82 -9.76
N LYS A 221 -9.29 17.04 -10.15
CA LYS A 221 -10.46 17.19 -11.03
C LYS A 221 -9.95 17.16 -12.45
#